data_447599a38e42003d10cb84f9dee0a49c
#
_entry.id   447599a38e42003d10cb84f9dee0a49c
#
_cell.length_a   1.000
_cell.length_b   1.000
_cell.length_c   1.000
_cell.angle_alpha   90.00
_cell.angle_beta   90.00
_cell.angle_gamma   90.00
#
_symmetry.space_group_name_H-M   'P 1'
#
loop_
_entity.id
_entity.type
_entity.pdbx_description
1 polymer ?
#
loop_
_entity_poly.entity_id
_entity_poly.type
_entity_poly.pdbx_seq_one_letter_code
_entity_poly.pdbx_strand_id
1 'polypeptide(L)'
;MKIVIAIDSFKGATSSIQAGTAIEKGIKKYHADKTLVIPVGDGGENSLQALAHALSDYEWIWYSCKNAFFEDSKVAVLSFYDNGKKTCAIETAAIFGLHDKKVSRDTVKQTSTFGLGTLLKQLQMDDYKKIIIFIGGTITTDGGLGMLQGLGVRLHDKDHRELSLTENPLSLIHISEPTRRSY
;
A
#
# COMPACT_ATOMS: atom_id res chain seq x y z
N MET A 1 -33.68 -5.80 -16.36
CA MET A 1 -32.33 -6.40 -16.37
C MET A 1 -31.57 -5.89 -15.16
N LYS A 2 -30.59 -6.61 -14.61
CA LYS A 2 -29.67 -6.10 -13.57
C LYS A 2 -28.32 -5.84 -14.23
N ILE A 3 -27.79 -4.63 -14.10
CA ILE A 3 -26.49 -4.23 -14.66
C ILE A 3 -25.52 -4.03 -13.50
N VAL A 4 -24.38 -4.73 -13.54
CA VAL A 4 -23.28 -4.57 -12.60
C VAL A 4 -22.18 -3.75 -13.26
N ILE A 5 -21.73 -2.71 -12.60
CA ILE A 5 -20.68 -1.79 -13.04
C ILE A 5 -19.48 -2.02 -12.12
N ALA A 6 -18.54 -2.86 -12.54
CA ALA A 6 -17.28 -3.10 -11.84
C ALA A 6 -16.17 -2.35 -12.58
N ILE A 7 -15.58 -1.35 -11.96
CA ILE A 7 -14.61 -0.45 -12.60
C ILE A 7 -13.54 -0.01 -11.63
N ASP A 8 -12.31 0.05 -12.11
CA ASP A 8 -11.18 0.63 -11.40
C ASP A 8 -11.08 2.15 -11.62
N SER A 9 -10.19 2.79 -10.91
CA SER A 9 -9.90 4.22 -11.02
C SER A 9 -9.17 4.54 -12.33
N PHE A 10 -9.34 5.78 -12.81
CA PHE A 10 -8.51 6.34 -13.87
C PHE A 10 -7.42 7.20 -13.23
N LYS A 11 -6.20 6.71 -13.21
CA LYS A 11 -5.05 7.36 -12.55
C LYS A 11 -4.95 8.84 -12.92
N GLY A 12 -4.94 9.70 -11.89
CA GLY A 12 -4.86 11.16 -12.06
C GLY A 12 -6.13 11.85 -12.58
N ALA A 13 -7.23 11.12 -12.82
CA ALA A 13 -8.46 11.67 -13.39
C ALA A 13 -9.69 11.48 -12.49
N THR A 14 -10.03 10.24 -12.10
CA THR A 14 -11.24 9.99 -11.30
C THR A 14 -11.13 8.68 -10.51
N SER A 15 -11.78 8.62 -9.35
CA SER A 15 -11.84 7.40 -8.55
C SER A 15 -12.78 6.36 -9.16
N SER A 16 -12.62 5.08 -8.79
CA SER A 16 -13.49 3.98 -9.19
C SER A 16 -14.98 4.26 -8.86
N ILE A 17 -15.24 4.85 -7.69
CA ILE A 17 -16.60 5.23 -7.27
C ILE A 17 -17.19 6.31 -8.18
N GLN A 18 -16.43 7.36 -8.46
CA GLN A 18 -16.88 8.45 -9.34
C GLN A 18 -17.14 7.97 -10.77
N ALA A 19 -16.22 7.15 -11.31
CA ALA A 19 -16.36 6.57 -12.64
C ALA A 19 -17.61 5.66 -12.72
N GLY A 20 -17.77 4.76 -11.76
CA GLY A 20 -18.94 3.87 -11.68
C GLY A 20 -20.26 4.64 -11.55
N THR A 21 -20.29 5.68 -10.72
CA THR A 21 -21.47 6.55 -10.57
C THR A 21 -21.80 7.31 -11.86
N ALA A 22 -20.79 7.77 -12.59
CA ALA A 22 -21.00 8.44 -13.87
C ALA A 22 -21.62 7.50 -14.91
N ILE A 23 -21.13 6.27 -15.00
CA ILE A 23 -21.69 5.22 -15.88
C ILE A 23 -23.13 4.90 -15.45
N GLU A 24 -23.39 4.71 -14.16
CA GLU A 24 -24.73 4.47 -13.64
C GLU A 24 -25.72 5.58 -14.05
N LYS A 25 -25.32 6.85 -13.86
CA LYS A 25 -26.12 8.00 -14.30
C LYS A 25 -26.41 7.99 -15.79
N GLY A 26 -25.42 7.60 -16.62
CA GLY A 26 -25.59 7.45 -18.05
C GLY A 26 -26.64 6.39 -18.43
N ILE A 27 -26.52 5.20 -17.80
CA ILE A 27 -27.47 4.09 -18.01
C ILE A 27 -28.90 4.50 -17.62
N LYS A 28 -29.07 5.09 -16.44
CA LYS A 28 -30.38 5.52 -15.92
C LYS A 28 -31.11 6.56 -16.76
N LYS A 29 -30.42 7.29 -17.66
CA LYS A 29 -31.07 8.20 -18.62
C LYS A 29 -31.86 7.48 -19.70
N TYR A 30 -31.47 6.26 -20.05
CA TYR A 30 -32.02 5.54 -21.18
C TYR A 30 -32.74 4.26 -20.79
N HIS A 31 -32.45 3.72 -19.60
CA HIS A 31 -32.99 2.47 -19.11
C HIS A 31 -33.39 2.58 -17.64
N ALA A 32 -34.56 2.05 -17.28
CA ALA A 32 -35.03 1.94 -15.90
C ALA A 32 -34.50 0.69 -15.20
N ASP A 33 -33.38 0.13 -15.63
CA ASP A 33 -32.81 -1.10 -15.10
C ASP A 33 -32.18 -0.89 -13.71
N LYS A 34 -32.17 -1.97 -12.93
CA LYS A 34 -31.43 -1.98 -11.65
C LYS A 34 -29.93 -2.00 -11.91
N THR A 35 -29.23 -1.01 -11.39
CA THR A 35 -27.77 -0.90 -11.48
C THR A 35 -27.13 -1.19 -10.12
N LEU A 36 -25.93 -1.75 -10.13
CA LEU A 36 -25.07 -1.94 -8.97
C LEU A 36 -23.65 -1.50 -9.33
N VAL A 37 -23.14 -0.49 -8.65
CA VAL A 37 -21.76 -0.04 -8.79
C VAL A 37 -20.90 -0.79 -7.78
N ILE A 38 -19.85 -1.44 -8.26
CA ILE A 38 -18.85 -2.13 -7.46
C ILE A 38 -17.50 -1.51 -7.80
N PRO A 39 -16.97 -0.58 -6.97
CA PRO A 39 -15.63 -0.07 -7.17
C PRO A 39 -14.62 -1.19 -6.98
N VAL A 40 -13.62 -1.25 -7.87
CA VAL A 40 -12.54 -2.23 -7.84
C VAL A 40 -11.23 -1.49 -7.64
N GLY A 41 -10.24 -2.12 -7.04
CA GLY A 41 -8.87 -1.62 -6.91
C GLY A 41 -7.86 -2.70 -7.30
N ASP A 42 -6.77 -2.28 -7.92
CA ASP A 42 -5.67 -3.14 -8.36
C ASP A 42 -4.60 -3.39 -7.28
N GLY A 43 -4.84 -2.90 -6.07
CA GLY A 43 -3.87 -2.91 -4.97
C GLY A 43 -2.96 -1.67 -4.92
N GLY A 44 -3.20 -0.69 -5.79
CA GLY A 44 -2.57 0.63 -5.77
C GLY A 44 -3.46 1.68 -5.11
N GLU A 45 -3.34 2.93 -5.55
CA GLU A 45 -4.11 4.06 -5.06
C GLU A 45 -5.62 3.82 -5.13
N ASN A 46 -6.35 4.25 -4.09
CA ASN A 46 -7.81 4.11 -3.94
C ASN A 46 -8.33 2.68 -3.70
N SER A 47 -7.47 1.68 -3.51
CA SER A 47 -7.90 0.32 -3.17
C SER A 47 -8.57 0.26 -1.78
N LEU A 48 -8.11 1.07 -0.81
CA LEU A 48 -8.77 1.19 0.49
C LEU A 48 -10.17 1.77 0.37
N GLN A 49 -10.40 2.77 -0.48
CA GLN A 49 -11.73 3.34 -0.71
C GLN A 49 -12.66 2.31 -1.36
N ALA A 50 -12.14 1.52 -2.31
CA ALA A 50 -12.91 0.43 -2.91
C ALA A 50 -13.28 -0.64 -1.87
N LEU A 51 -12.35 -1.02 -0.99
CA LEU A 51 -12.63 -1.93 0.12
C LEU A 51 -13.63 -1.34 1.11
N ALA A 52 -13.47 -0.09 1.54
CA ALA A 52 -14.37 0.59 2.46
C ALA A 52 -15.81 0.64 1.92
N HIS A 53 -15.96 0.81 0.60
CA HIS A 53 -17.29 0.82 -0.05
C HIS A 53 -18.01 -0.54 0.06
N ALA A 54 -17.27 -1.63 0.18
CA ALA A 54 -17.82 -2.98 0.31
C ALA A 54 -18.11 -3.38 1.78
N LEU A 55 -17.62 -2.61 2.75
CA LEU A 55 -17.79 -2.88 4.17
C LEU A 55 -19.02 -2.14 4.72
N SER A 56 -19.76 -2.78 5.62
CA SER A 56 -20.91 -2.16 6.32
C SER A 56 -20.51 -1.37 7.56
N ASP A 57 -19.38 -1.73 8.17
CA ASP A 57 -18.86 -1.11 9.38
C ASP A 57 -17.33 -1.07 9.35
N TYR A 58 -16.79 0.12 9.51
CA TYR A 58 -15.34 0.36 9.49
C TYR A 58 -15.00 1.70 10.12
N GLU A 59 -13.73 1.87 10.49
CA GLU A 59 -13.15 3.11 11.00
C GLU A 59 -11.88 3.47 10.23
N TRP A 60 -11.64 4.78 10.04
CA TRP A 60 -10.36 5.30 9.59
C TRP A 60 -9.53 5.71 10.78
N ILE A 61 -8.37 5.08 10.96
CA ILE A 61 -7.43 5.35 12.04
C ILE A 61 -6.13 5.88 11.43
N TRP A 62 -5.59 6.97 12.00
CA TRP A 62 -4.38 7.59 11.51
C TRP A 62 -3.18 7.15 12.33
N TYR A 63 -2.15 6.68 11.67
CA TYR A 63 -0.87 6.30 12.26
C TYR A 63 0.25 7.20 11.76
N SER A 64 1.20 7.52 12.66
CA SER A 64 2.45 8.18 12.29
C SER A 64 3.46 7.15 11.83
N CYS A 65 4.08 7.40 10.67
CA CYS A 65 5.12 6.54 10.12
C CYS A 65 6.14 7.40 9.36
N LYS A 66 7.25 6.79 8.92
CA LYS A 66 8.17 7.40 7.97
C LYS A 66 7.71 7.12 6.54
N ASN A 67 7.83 8.11 5.65
CA ASN A 67 7.64 7.90 4.22
C ASN A 67 8.87 7.22 3.58
N ALA A 68 8.88 7.07 2.25
CA ALA A 68 9.99 6.46 1.52
C ALA A 68 11.34 7.15 1.75
N PHE A 69 11.36 8.41 2.11
CA PHE A 69 12.55 9.24 2.31
C PHE A 69 12.87 9.50 3.79
N PHE A 70 12.37 8.69 4.71
CA PHE A 70 12.51 8.83 6.16
C PHE A 70 11.92 10.13 6.76
N GLU A 71 11.11 10.87 6.02
CA GLU A 71 10.38 12.02 6.53
C GLU A 71 9.18 11.58 7.35
N ASP A 72 8.79 12.38 8.35
CA ASP A 72 7.60 12.12 9.15
C ASP A 72 6.34 12.28 8.30
N SER A 73 5.46 11.30 8.39
CA SER A 73 4.22 11.22 7.62
C SER A 73 3.11 10.59 8.47
N LYS A 74 1.89 10.74 7.99
CA LYS A 74 0.71 10.07 8.57
C LYS A 74 0.02 9.27 7.48
N VAL A 75 -0.43 8.08 7.83
CA VAL A 75 -1.15 7.18 6.93
C VAL A 75 -2.49 6.80 7.53
N ALA A 76 -3.53 6.79 6.70
CA ALA A 76 -4.83 6.27 7.07
C ALA A 76 -4.83 4.73 6.96
N VAL A 77 -5.33 4.10 7.99
CA VAL A 77 -5.53 2.65 8.08
C VAL A 77 -7.03 2.39 8.18
N LEU A 78 -7.54 1.50 7.35
CA LEU A 78 -8.93 1.07 7.41
C LEU A 78 -9.05 -0.07 8.41
N SER A 79 -9.78 0.14 9.51
CA SER A 79 -10.00 -0.82 10.57
C SER A 79 -11.43 -1.38 10.50
N PHE A 80 -11.59 -2.70 10.59
CA PHE A 80 -12.89 -3.37 10.55
C PHE A 80 -12.80 -4.76 11.18
N TYR A 81 -13.94 -5.42 11.34
CA TYR A 81 -14.00 -6.82 11.77
C TYR A 81 -14.27 -7.74 10.58
N ASP A 82 -13.43 -8.75 10.41
CA ASP A 82 -13.60 -9.82 9.43
C ASP A 82 -13.74 -11.16 10.15
N ASN A 83 -14.93 -11.77 10.08
CA ASN A 83 -15.25 -13.02 10.78
C ASN A 83 -14.89 -12.97 12.28
N GLY A 84 -15.22 -11.85 12.95
CA GLY A 84 -14.96 -11.63 14.37
C GLY A 84 -13.49 -11.31 14.71
N LYS A 85 -12.60 -11.20 13.72
CA LYS A 85 -11.21 -10.83 13.93
C LYS A 85 -11.00 -9.35 13.63
N LYS A 86 -10.38 -8.63 14.58
CA LYS A 86 -9.94 -7.26 14.35
C LYS A 86 -8.93 -7.23 13.19
N THR A 87 -9.33 -6.64 12.10
CA THR A 87 -8.61 -6.62 10.83
C THR A 87 -8.32 -5.19 10.43
N CYS A 88 -7.20 -4.95 9.79
CA CYS A 88 -6.95 -3.67 9.13
C CYS A 88 -6.43 -3.84 7.71
N ALA A 89 -6.60 -2.78 6.92
CA ALA A 89 -6.04 -2.69 5.59
C ALA A 89 -5.25 -1.38 5.42
N ILE A 90 -4.15 -1.44 4.69
CA ILE A 90 -3.24 -0.32 4.40
C ILE A 90 -2.86 -0.32 2.92
N GLU A 91 -2.67 0.88 2.36
CA GLU A 91 -2.08 1.08 1.04
C GLU A 91 -0.63 1.52 1.17
N THR A 92 0.30 0.76 0.60
CA THR A 92 1.71 1.18 0.58
C THR A 92 1.93 2.42 -0.28
N ALA A 93 1.07 2.67 -1.27
CA ALA A 93 1.08 3.90 -2.06
C ALA A 93 0.89 5.16 -1.20
N ALA A 94 0.11 5.09 -0.12
CA ALA A 94 -0.05 6.20 0.81
C ALA A 94 1.21 6.51 1.64
N ILE A 95 2.12 5.53 1.78
CA ILE A 95 3.38 5.67 2.50
C ILE A 95 4.53 5.97 1.54
N PHE A 96 4.56 5.28 0.41
CA PHE A 96 5.70 5.23 -0.53
C PHE A 96 5.32 5.64 -1.96
N GLY A 97 4.17 6.29 -2.14
CA GLY A 97 3.71 6.73 -3.46
C GLY A 97 4.54 7.86 -4.06
N LEU A 98 4.24 8.16 -5.31
CA LEU A 98 4.91 9.15 -6.13
C LEU A 98 4.62 10.61 -5.76
N HIS A 99 3.98 10.86 -4.61
CA HIS A 99 3.56 12.21 -4.21
C HIS A 99 4.59 13.29 -4.58
N ASP A 100 4.29 14.11 -5.55
CA ASP A 100 4.98 15.35 -5.98
C ASP A 100 6.52 15.33 -6.18
N LYS A 101 7.20 14.21 -5.90
CA LYS A 101 8.65 14.08 -6.10
C LYS A 101 8.95 13.44 -7.44
N LYS A 102 9.76 14.09 -8.28
CA LYS A 102 10.24 13.50 -9.52
C LYS A 102 11.08 12.25 -9.21
N VAL A 103 10.63 11.11 -9.73
CA VAL A 103 11.39 9.87 -9.66
C VAL A 103 12.56 9.94 -10.63
N SER A 104 13.76 9.79 -10.09
CA SER A 104 15.00 9.66 -10.85
C SER A 104 15.77 8.45 -10.34
N ARG A 105 16.80 8.02 -11.06
CA ARG A 105 17.71 6.97 -10.60
C ARG A 105 18.28 7.25 -9.21
N ASP A 106 18.56 8.51 -8.89
CA ASP A 106 19.18 8.89 -7.63
C ASP A 106 18.16 8.98 -6.49
N THR A 107 16.94 9.46 -6.77
CA THR A 107 15.89 9.51 -5.76
C THR A 107 15.41 8.10 -5.36
N VAL A 108 15.28 7.18 -6.32
CA VAL A 108 14.89 5.78 -6.04
C VAL A 108 15.91 5.08 -5.16
N LYS A 109 17.19 5.39 -5.30
CA LYS A 109 18.27 4.86 -4.46
C LYS A 109 18.19 5.27 -2.99
N GLN A 110 17.48 6.33 -2.67
CA GLN A 110 17.33 6.88 -1.33
C GLN A 110 16.04 6.45 -0.64
N THR A 111 15.21 5.63 -1.32
CA THR A 111 13.91 5.21 -0.81
C THR A 111 14.00 3.91 -0.03
N SER A 112 13.18 3.80 1.03
CA SER A 112 13.14 2.62 1.89
C SER A 112 11.72 2.28 2.30
N THR A 113 11.48 0.99 2.52
CA THR A 113 10.23 0.46 3.09
C THR A 113 10.21 0.47 4.64
N PHE A 114 11.17 1.11 5.30
CA PHE A 114 11.31 1.16 6.77
C PHE A 114 10.02 1.62 7.48
N GLY A 115 9.36 2.65 6.95
CA GLY A 115 8.12 3.17 7.51
C GLY A 115 6.98 2.15 7.59
N LEU A 116 6.90 1.23 6.61
CA LEU A 116 5.93 0.12 6.67
C LEU A 116 6.25 -0.82 7.83
N GLY A 117 7.52 -1.15 8.06
CA GLY A 117 7.92 -2.02 9.17
C GLY A 117 7.55 -1.44 10.53
N THR A 118 7.80 -0.14 10.73
CA THR A 118 7.41 0.55 11.97
C THR A 118 5.90 0.63 12.16
N LEU A 119 5.15 0.84 11.07
CA LEU A 119 3.69 0.82 11.10
C LEU A 119 3.15 -0.57 11.46
N LEU A 120 3.67 -1.63 10.83
CA LEU A 120 3.26 -3.01 11.13
C LEU A 120 3.47 -3.37 12.59
N LYS A 121 4.57 -2.90 13.19
CA LYS A 121 4.83 -3.08 14.63
C LYS A 121 3.79 -2.37 15.50
N GLN A 122 3.38 -1.14 15.16
CA GLN A 122 2.32 -0.44 15.87
C GLN A 122 0.99 -1.17 15.75
N LEU A 123 0.61 -1.62 14.54
CA LEU A 123 -0.61 -2.38 14.30
C LEU A 123 -0.64 -3.71 15.08
N GLN A 124 0.50 -4.37 15.22
CA GLN A 124 0.62 -5.57 16.04
C GLN A 124 0.38 -5.26 17.53
N MET A 125 0.90 -4.13 18.03
CA MET A 125 0.67 -3.69 19.41
C MET A 125 -0.79 -3.32 19.68
N ASP A 126 -1.51 -2.82 18.67
CA ASP A 126 -2.95 -2.48 18.72
C ASP A 126 -3.87 -3.71 18.53
N ASP A 127 -3.29 -4.92 18.61
CA ASP A 127 -3.98 -6.21 18.61
C ASP A 127 -4.75 -6.56 17.32
N TYR A 128 -4.33 -6.02 16.17
CA TYR A 128 -4.86 -6.50 14.89
C TYR A 128 -4.44 -7.95 14.64
N LYS A 129 -5.42 -8.81 14.36
CA LYS A 129 -5.22 -10.24 14.09
C LYS A 129 -4.99 -10.54 12.62
N LYS A 130 -5.35 -9.61 11.75
CA LYS A 130 -5.15 -9.70 10.30
C LYS A 130 -4.81 -8.33 9.75
N ILE A 131 -3.80 -8.28 8.93
CA ILE A 131 -3.36 -7.07 8.23
C ILE A 131 -3.38 -7.35 6.73
N ILE A 132 -4.14 -6.56 5.97
CA ILE A 132 -4.19 -6.61 4.52
C ILE A 132 -3.32 -5.47 4.00
N ILE A 133 -2.38 -5.78 3.11
CA ILE A 133 -1.45 -4.80 2.55
C ILE A 133 -1.65 -4.73 1.04
N PHE A 134 -2.08 -3.58 0.55
CA PHE A 134 -2.11 -3.26 -0.88
C PHE A 134 -0.75 -2.72 -1.31
N ILE A 135 -0.03 -3.44 -2.17
CA ILE A 135 1.39 -3.20 -2.47
C ILE A 135 1.65 -2.47 -3.81
N GLY A 136 0.61 -2.05 -4.51
CA GLY A 136 0.74 -1.32 -5.77
C GLY A 136 1.18 0.15 -5.58
N GLY A 137 1.69 0.77 -6.65
CA GLY A 137 1.94 2.22 -6.71
C GLY A 137 3.11 2.73 -5.86
N THR A 138 4.12 1.91 -5.58
CA THR A 138 5.28 2.29 -4.74
C THR A 138 6.50 2.68 -5.57
N ILE A 139 7.39 3.50 -4.98
CA ILE A 139 8.66 3.93 -5.57
C ILE A 139 9.89 3.26 -4.93
N THR A 140 9.68 2.40 -3.95
CA THR A 140 10.76 1.75 -3.20
C THR A 140 11.34 0.57 -3.98
N THR A 141 12.65 0.35 -3.86
CA THR A 141 13.39 -0.72 -4.55
C THR A 141 14.31 -1.51 -3.61
N ASP A 142 14.12 -1.40 -2.31
CA ASP A 142 14.95 -2.05 -1.29
C ASP A 142 14.61 -3.53 -1.04
N GLY A 143 13.72 -4.12 -1.86
CA GLY A 143 13.29 -5.51 -1.71
C GLY A 143 12.59 -5.82 -0.40
N GLY A 144 12.07 -4.81 0.31
CA GLY A 144 11.42 -4.96 1.61
C GLY A 144 12.39 -5.04 2.80
N LEU A 145 13.68 -4.84 2.58
CA LEU A 145 14.68 -4.92 3.66
C LEU A 145 14.49 -3.84 4.71
N GLY A 146 14.10 -2.62 4.29
CA GLY A 146 13.74 -1.56 5.22
C GLY A 146 12.57 -1.93 6.12
N MET A 147 11.54 -2.59 5.56
CA MET A 147 10.41 -3.10 6.33
C MET A 147 10.87 -4.09 7.41
N LEU A 148 11.75 -5.02 7.08
CA LEU A 148 12.31 -5.97 8.04
C LEU A 148 13.06 -5.26 9.17
N GLN A 149 13.88 -4.25 8.86
CA GLN A 149 14.53 -3.43 9.88
C GLN A 149 13.51 -2.66 10.77
N GLY A 150 12.48 -2.08 10.16
CA GLY A 150 11.41 -1.41 10.89
C GLY A 150 10.68 -2.34 11.87
N LEU A 151 10.57 -3.61 11.54
CA LEU A 151 10.06 -4.68 12.41
C LEU A 151 11.06 -5.07 13.51
N GLY A 152 12.32 -4.66 13.40
CA GLY A 152 13.39 -4.95 14.39
C GLY A 152 14.33 -6.09 13.97
N VAL A 153 14.26 -6.55 12.72
CA VAL A 153 15.23 -7.52 12.20
C VAL A 153 16.58 -6.84 11.98
N ARG A 154 17.65 -7.44 12.46
CA ARG A 154 19.03 -7.00 12.19
C ARG A 154 19.51 -7.63 10.89
N LEU A 155 20.01 -6.81 10.00
CA LEU A 155 20.57 -7.25 8.72
C LEU A 155 22.09 -7.17 8.79
N HIS A 156 22.78 -8.18 8.25
CA HIS A 156 24.23 -8.23 8.23
C HIS A 156 24.72 -8.49 6.81
N ASP A 157 25.89 -7.96 6.47
CA ASP A 157 26.57 -8.28 5.23
C ASP A 157 27.25 -9.67 5.31
N LYS A 158 27.92 -10.07 4.21
CA LYS A 158 28.67 -11.33 4.14
C LYS A 158 29.82 -11.43 5.16
N ASP A 159 30.30 -10.30 5.67
CA ASP A 159 31.38 -10.20 6.65
C ASP A 159 30.85 -10.04 8.08
N HIS A 160 29.54 -10.32 8.30
CA HIS A 160 28.82 -10.22 9.58
C HIS A 160 28.75 -8.80 10.17
N ARG A 161 28.95 -7.74 9.36
CA ARG A 161 28.77 -6.36 9.81
C ARG A 161 27.30 -5.99 9.72
N GLU A 162 26.79 -5.33 10.76
CA GLU A 162 25.41 -4.86 10.75
C GLU A 162 25.21 -3.77 9.69
N LEU A 163 24.17 -3.92 8.88
CA LEU A 163 23.81 -3.00 7.81
C LEU A 163 22.78 -2.00 8.30
N SER A 164 23.07 -0.72 8.15
CA SER A 164 22.12 0.36 8.40
C SER A 164 21.51 0.83 7.07
N LEU A 165 20.19 0.63 6.90
CA LEU A 165 19.47 1.08 5.71
C LEU A 165 19.19 2.58 5.71
N THR A 166 19.36 3.27 6.84
CA THR A 166 19.18 4.71 6.93
C THR A 166 20.27 5.47 6.20
N GLU A 167 21.44 4.86 5.98
CA GLU A 167 22.60 5.48 5.34
C GLU A 167 22.70 5.14 3.85
N ASN A 168 22.29 3.95 3.42
CA ASN A 168 22.31 3.57 2.00
C ASN A 168 21.44 2.32 1.71
N PRO A 169 20.14 2.47 1.44
CA PRO A 169 19.23 1.34 1.18
C PRO A 169 19.67 0.45 0.01
N LEU A 170 20.46 0.97 -0.93
CA LEU A 170 20.89 0.23 -2.11
C LEU A 170 22.18 -0.57 -1.95
N SER A 171 22.95 -0.35 -0.91
CA SER A 171 24.12 -1.20 -0.65
C SER A 171 23.73 -2.67 -0.51
N LEU A 172 22.42 -2.93 -0.24
CA LEU A 172 21.84 -4.25 -0.06
C LEU A 172 21.42 -4.95 -1.36
N ILE A 173 21.14 -4.22 -2.43
CA ILE A 173 20.76 -4.83 -3.72
C ILE A 173 21.92 -5.67 -4.30
N HIS A 174 23.15 -5.33 -3.99
CA HIS A 174 24.33 -6.09 -4.40
C HIS A 174 24.62 -7.35 -3.55
N ILE A 175 23.92 -7.52 -2.42
CA ILE A 175 24.13 -8.65 -1.50
C ILE A 175 23.19 -9.81 -1.80
N SER A 176 22.07 -9.57 -2.48
CA SER A 176 21.01 -10.56 -2.71
C SER A 176 21.05 -11.24 -4.08
N GLU A 177 22.09 -11.08 -4.88
CA GLU A 177 22.26 -11.97 -6.03
C GLU A 177 22.60 -13.38 -5.52
N PRO A 178 21.69 -14.35 -5.65
CA PRO A 178 22.08 -15.73 -5.40
C PRO A 178 23.16 -16.07 -6.42
N THR A 179 24.34 -16.40 -5.95
CA THR A 179 25.39 -17.00 -6.79
C THR A 179 24.73 -18.12 -7.60
N ARG A 180 24.48 -17.91 -8.89
CA ARG A 180 24.15 -18.96 -9.82
C ARG A 180 25.30 -19.95 -9.74
N ARG A 181 25.11 -21.05 -9.02
CA ARG A 181 25.96 -22.22 -9.21
C ARG A 181 25.71 -22.68 -10.64
N SER A 182 26.70 -22.48 -11.49
CA SER A 182 26.79 -23.18 -12.77
C SER A 182 26.87 -24.66 -12.46
N TYR A 183 25.86 -25.40 -12.87
CA TYR A 183 25.93 -26.84 -13.01
C TYR A 183 26.57 -27.17 -14.35
#